data_d0e3a2da56b3ba3951edf32fe0922e1b
#
_entry.id   d0e3a2da56b3ba3951edf32fe0922e1b
#
_cell.length_a   1.000
_cell.length_b   1.000
_cell.length_c   1.000
_cell.angle_alpha   90.00
_cell.angle_beta   90.00
_cell.angle_gamma   90.00
#
_symmetry.space_group_name_H-M   'P 1'
#
loop_
_entity.id
_entity.type
_entity.pdbx_description
1 polymer ?
#
loop_
_entity_poly.entity_id
_entity_poly.type
_entity_poly.pdbx_seq_one_letter_code
_entity_poly.pdbx_strand_id
1 'polypeptide(L)'
;MSYLDEMFGLDGKVAVVSGGAGAIGTVMSEALLKAGAKVMVWSRSQESIDLALERLSTVPDSKGRLAGLQVDAGSEEEVLKGLEKTAESLGVPDILINGVGGNIGKAPLIEQDMEIFEKVLHMNLVAGLMVPTKIFGKYWIENKIKGSIINLTSMASYNPLSGVWAYDAAKSATLNLTMGTANELAEHGIRVNAIAPGFFIGKQNKALLIDQETGEYTERGKSVIAHTPYGRFGDVMELAGATVFLASDMAAGFVTGVSIPVDGGYLIHNI
;
A
#
# COMPACT_ATOMS: atom_id res chain seq x y z
N MET A 1 22.43 -1.17 -20.35
CA MET A 1 21.60 -1.34 -19.13
C MET A 1 22.48 -1.99 -18.08
N SER A 2 22.51 -1.50 -16.85
CA SER A 2 23.28 -2.14 -15.79
C SER A 2 22.55 -3.39 -15.29
N TYR A 3 23.23 -4.30 -14.57
CA TYR A 3 22.59 -5.45 -13.92
C TYR A 3 21.44 -5.03 -12.99
N LEU A 4 21.59 -3.91 -12.29
CA LEU A 4 20.54 -3.39 -11.41
C LEU A 4 19.32 -2.89 -12.21
N ASP A 5 19.53 -2.27 -13.36
CA ASP A 5 18.45 -1.85 -14.25
C ASP A 5 17.68 -3.06 -14.79
N GLU A 6 18.38 -4.15 -15.13
CA GLU A 6 17.75 -5.40 -15.57
C GLU A 6 16.92 -6.06 -14.45
N MET A 7 17.44 -6.06 -13.23
CA MET A 7 16.78 -6.70 -12.09
C MET A 7 15.61 -5.88 -11.53
N PHE A 8 15.75 -4.57 -11.44
CA PHE A 8 14.81 -3.71 -10.70
C PHE A 8 14.18 -2.62 -11.57
N GLY A 9 14.58 -2.48 -12.83
CA GLY A 9 13.97 -1.53 -13.76
C GLY A 9 12.52 -1.90 -14.07
N LEU A 10 11.67 -0.88 -14.12
CA LEU A 10 10.24 -1.01 -14.42
C LEU A 10 9.85 -0.27 -15.71
N ASP A 11 10.81 -0.09 -16.62
CA ASP A 11 10.56 0.55 -17.90
C ASP A 11 9.47 -0.20 -18.69
N GLY A 12 8.50 0.55 -19.18
CA GLY A 12 7.35 0.00 -19.89
C GLY A 12 6.23 -0.52 -19.01
N LYS A 13 6.46 -0.67 -17.68
CA LYS A 13 5.43 -1.06 -16.72
C LYS A 13 4.49 0.08 -16.40
N VAL A 14 3.22 -0.25 -16.15
CA VAL A 14 2.18 0.69 -15.74
C VAL A 14 1.62 0.24 -14.39
N ALA A 15 1.71 1.11 -13.40
CA ALA A 15 1.24 0.85 -12.06
C ALA A 15 0.02 1.69 -11.70
N VAL A 16 -0.95 1.07 -11.08
CA VAL A 16 -2.03 1.76 -10.37
C VAL A 16 -1.76 1.70 -8.87
N VAL A 17 -1.79 2.83 -8.20
CA VAL A 17 -1.66 2.94 -6.75
C VAL A 17 -2.98 3.45 -6.17
N SER A 18 -3.84 2.54 -5.69
CA SER A 18 -5.03 2.93 -4.95
C SER A 18 -4.65 3.50 -3.59
N GLY A 19 -5.28 4.59 -3.16
CA GLY A 19 -4.79 5.33 -1.99
C GLY A 19 -3.44 6.02 -2.20
N GLY A 20 -3.03 6.19 -3.47
CA GLY A 20 -1.74 6.73 -3.86
C GLY A 20 -1.47 8.18 -3.43
N ALA A 21 -2.52 8.92 -3.05
CA ALA A 21 -2.39 10.27 -2.49
C ALA A 21 -2.10 10.28 -0.96
N GLY A 22 -2.12 9.12 -0.30
CA GLY A 22 -1.70 8.98 1.09
C GLY A 22 -0.17 9.00 1.27
N ALA A 23 0.31 9.18 2.50
CA ALA A 23 1.75 9.28 2.78
C ALA A 23 2.55 8.07 2.25
N ILE A 24 2.10 6.86 2.54
CA ILE A 24 2.74 5.62 2.07
C ILE A 24 2.55 5.46 0.56
N GLY A 25 1.30 5.64 0.06
CA GLY A 25 1.00 5.49 -1.36
C GLY A 25 1.80 6.45 -2.24
N THR A 26 2.03 7.69 -1.80
CA THR A 26 2.85 8.67 -2.54
C THR A 26 4.31 8.21 -2.63
N VAL A 27 4.87 7.67 -1.55
CA VAL A 27 6.25 7.16 -1.56
C VAL A 27 6.40 5.91 -2.42
N MET A 28 5.42 5.01 -2.37
CA MET A 28 5.43 3.83 -3.26
C MET A 28 5.32 4.27 -4.73
N SER A 29 4.47 5.26 -5.03
CA SER A 29 4.38 5.88 -6.36
C SER A 29 5.70 6.51 -6.80
N GLU A 30 6.38 7.22 -5.90
CA GLU A 30 7.71 7.81 -6.14
C GLU A 30 8.76 6.74 -6.46
N ALA A 31 8.76 5.64 -5.71
CA ALA A 31 9.68 4.52 -5.92
C ALA A 31 9.48 3.87 -7.30
N LEU A 32 8.22 3.63 -7.69
CA LEU A 32 7.88 3.07 -9.01
C LEU A 32 8.28 4.00 -10.15
N LEU A 33 8.02 5.32 -10.01
CA LEU A 33 8.44 6.33 -11.00
C LEU A 33 9.95 6.37 -11.16
N LYS A 34 10.71 6.35 -10.05
CA LYS A 34 12.17 6.33 -10.07
C LYS A 34 12.74 5.06 -10.69
N ALA A 35 12.02 3.95 -10.57
CA ALA A 35 12.38 2.68 -11.21
C ALA A 35 11.98 2.60 -12.69
N GLY A 36 11.34 3.62 -13.27
CA GLY A 36 11.00 3.69 -14.70
C GLY A 36 9.53 3.46 -15.03
N ALA A 37 8.69 3.03 -14.08
CA ALA A 37 7.27 2.78 -14.34
C ALA A 37 6.49 4.05 -14.67
N LYS A 38 5.37 3.88 -15.38
CA LYS A 38 4.29 4.86 -15.42
C LYS A 38 3.37 4.63 -14.24
N VAL A 39 2.89 5.69 -13.60
CA VAL A 39 2.11 5.58 -12.36
C VAL A 39 0.81 6.37 -12.47
N MET A 40 -0.30 5.70 -12.20
CA MET A 40 -1.61 6.29 -12.02
C MET A 40 -1.96 6.30 -10.52
N VAL A 41 -2.07 7.48 -9.95
CA VAL A 41 -2.48 7.72 -8.56
C VAL A 41 -4.01 7.72 -8.46
N TRP A 42 -4.59 6.79 -7.67
CA TRP A 42 -6.02 6.79 -7.39
C TRP A 42 -6.31 7.29 -5.97
N SER A 43 -7.28 8.15 -5.83
CA SER A 43 -7.82 8.62 -4.56
C SER A 43 -9.28 9.07 -4.73
N ARG A 44 -10.01 9.17 -3.63
CA ARG A 44 -11.38 9.72 -3.64
C ARG A 44 -11.43 11.25 -3.68
N SER A 45 -10.35 11.93 -3.32
CA SER A 45 -10.25 13.39 -3.25
C SER A 45 -9.36 13.93 -4.34
N GLN A 46 -9.92 14.78 -5.21
CA GLN A 46 -9.16 15.46 -6.26
C GLN A 46 -8.06 16.35 -5.68
N GLU A 47 -8.35 17.10 -4.61
CA GLU A 47 -7.35 17.92 -3.91
C GLU A 47 -6.14 17.09 -3.44
N SER A 48 -6.41 15.90 -2.86
CA SER A 48 -5.32 15.02 -2.43
C SER A 48 -4.50 14.48 -3.60
N ILE A 49 -5.16 14.22 -4.75
CA ILE A 49 -4.48 13.82 -5.99
C ILE A 49 -3.57 14.94 -6.47
N ASP A 50 -4.09 16.17 -6.55
CA ASP A 50 -3.33 17.31 -7.04
C ASP A 50 -2.07 17.56 -6.21
N LEU A 51 -2.17 17.50 -4.88
CA LEU A 51 -1.02 17.60 -3.98
C LEU A 51 -0.01 16.44 -4.16
N ALA A 52 -0.50 15.22 -4.39
CA ALA A 52 0.38 14.09 -4.64
C ALA A 52 1.09 14.23 -6.00
N LEU A 53 0.38 14.67 -7.04
CA LEU A 53 0.95 14.89 -8.37
C LEU A 53 1.98 16.02 -8.36
N GLU A 54 1.73 17.12 -7.64
CA GLU A 54 2.70 18.20 -7.46
C GLU A 54 4.02 17.66 -6.88
N ARG A 55 3.94 16.90 -5.80
CA ARG A 55 5.12 16.27 -5.19
C ARG A 55 5.82 15.29 -6.13
N LEU A 56 5.07 14.39 -6.77
CA LEU A 56 5.60 13.36 -7.65
C LEU A 56 6.16 13.91 -8.97
N SER A 57 5.68 15.08 -9.41
CA SER A 57 6.20 15.75 -10.60
C SER A 57 7.65 16.20 -10.47
N THR A 58 8.19 16.27 -9.24
CA THR A 58 9.61 16.56 -8.97
C THR A 58 10.54 15.39 -9.29
N VAL A 59 10.00 14.17 -9.47
CA VAL A 59 10.78 13.00 -9.88
C VAL A 59 11.28 13.21 -11.31
N PRO A 60 12.57 13.07 -11.58
CA PRO A 60 13.09 13.20 -12.92
C PRO A 60 12.34 12.32 -13.93
N ASP A 61 12.14 12.84 -15.14
CA ASP A 61 11.46 12.14 -16.24
C ASP A 61 10.02 11.66 -15.94
N SER A 62 9.37 12.19 -14.89
CA SER A 62 7.98 11.84 -14.54
C SER A 62 6.96 12.36 -15.56
N LYS A 63 7.31 13.37 -16.35
CA LYS A 63 6.40 13.96 -17.36
C LYS A 63 5.97 12.92 -18.39
N GLY A 64 4.65 12.75 -18.54
CA GLY A 64 4.05 11.73 -19.41
C GLY A 64 4.05 10.30 -18.82
N ARG A 65 4.61 10.13 -17.61
CA ARG A 65 4.58 8.86 -16.87
C ARG A 65 3.76 8.91 -15.57
N LEU A 66 3.22 10.07 -15.23
CA LEU A 66 2.46 10.30 -14.00
C LEU A 66 1.10 10.90 -14.34
N ALA A 67 0.04 10.32 -13.77
CA ALA A 67 -1.31 10.86 -13.82
C ALA A 67 -2.08 10.53 -12.53
N GLY A 68 -3.20 11.20 -12.33
CA GLY A 68 -4.09 10.94 -11.19
C GLY A 68 -5.54 10.81 -11.65
N LEU A 69 -6.30 10.01 -10.92
CA LEU A 69 -7.69 9.76 -11.22
C LEU A 69 -8.51 9.63 -9.93
N GLN A 70 -9.65 10.31 -9.89
CA GLN A 70 -10.60 10.16 -8.80
C GLN A 70 -11.35 8.84 -8.95
N VAL A 71 -11.16 7.93 -7.98
CA VAL A 71 -11.76 6.59 -7.93
C VAL A 71 -12.10 6.23 -6.50
N ASP A 72 -13.33 5.79 -6.26
CA ASP A 72 -13.67 5.05 -5.05
C ASP A 72 -13.32 3.56 -5.25
N ALA A 73 -12.26 3.12 -4.59
CA ALA A 73 -11.79 1.75 -4.67
C ALA A 73 -12.77 0.73 -4.04
N GLY A 74 -13.81 1.19 -3.34
CA GLY A 74 -14.91 0.36 -2.83
C GLY A 74 -16.03 0.09 -3.85
N SER A 75 -16.01 0.77 -4.99
CA SER A 75 -17.00 0.63 -6.07
C SER A 75 -16.42 -0.18 -7.23
N GLU A 76 -17.00 -1.35 -7.53
CA GLU A 76 -16.58 -2.18 -8.67
C GLU A 76 -16.68 -1.41 -10.00
N GLU A 77 -17.74 -0.60 -10.16
CA GLU A 77 -17.95 0.21 -11.37
C GLU A 77 -16.86 1.27 -11.53
N GLU A 78 -16.53 2.00 -10.44
CA GLU A 78 -15.50 3.05 -10.51
C GLU A 78 -14.10 2.46 -10.71
N VAL A 79 -13.80 1.33 -10.07
CA VAL A 79 -12.52 0.62 -10.25
C VAL A 79 -12.37 0.13 -11.69
N LEU A 80 -13.43 -0.43 -12.30
CA LEU A 80 -13.39 -0.85 -13.70
C LEU A 80 -13.18 0.35 -14.64
N LYS A 81 -13.96 1.42 -14.47
CA LYS A 81 -13.78 2.66 -15.25
C LYS A 81 -12.40 3.30 -15.04
N GLY A 82 -11.87 3.22 -13.82
CA GLY A 82 -10.55 3.71 -13.48
C GLY A 82 -9.45 2.91 -14.18
N LEU A 83 -9.59 1.59 -14.25
CA LEU A 83 -8.68 0.71 -14.98
C LEU A 83 -8.69 1.04 -16.48
N GLU A 84 -9.88 1.15 -17.11
CA GLU A 84 -10.04 1.51 -18.52
C GLU A 84 -9.40 2.86 -18.84
N LYS A 85 -9.67 3.90 -18.06
CA LYS A 85 -9.06 5.23 -18.22
C LYS A 85 -7.56 5.23 -18.01
N THR A 86 -7.06 4.39 -17.11
CA THR A 86 -5.61 4.20 -16.93
C THR A 86 -4.99 3.58 -18.17
N ALA A 87 -5.63 2.54 -18.73
CA ALA A 87 -5.18 1.89 -19.95
C ALA A 87 -5.14 2.83 -21.16
N GLU A 88 -6.13 3.72 -21.28
CA GLU A 88 -6.20 4.73 -22.33
C GLU A 88 -5.09 5.79 -22.21
N SER A 89 -4.76 6.21 -20.98
CA SER A 89 -3.88 7.37 -20.75
C SER A 89 -2.40 7.00 -20.59
N LEU A 90 -2.09 5.91 -19.89
CA LEU A 90 -0.72 5.51 -19.59
C LEU A 90 -0.33 4.16 -20.19
N GLY A 91 -1.31 3.39 -20.63
CA GLY A 91 -1.17 2.01 -21.07
C GLY A 91 -1.77 1.02 -20.07
N VAL A 92 -1.89 -0.23 -20.49
CA VAL A 92 -2.52 -1.27 -19.70
C VAL A 92 -1.73 -1.52 -18.41
N PRO A 93 -2.37 -1.39 -17.23
CA PRO A 93 -1.67 -1.60 -15.98
C PRO A 93 -1.36 -3.09 -15.76
N ASP A 94 -0.16 -3.35 -15.28
CA ASP A 94 0.34 -4.67 -14.90
C ASP A 94 0.85 -4.72 -13.44
N ILE A 95 0.78 -3.58 -12.74
CA ILE A 95 1.06 -3.48 -11.30
C ILE A 95 -0.12 -2.80 -10.61
N LEU A 96 -0.62 -3.44 -9.54
CA LEU A 96 -1.62 -2.86 -8.64
C LEU A 96 -1.06 -2.77 -7.22
N ILE A 97 -1.06 -1.58 -6.64
CA ILE A 97 -0.82 -1.40 -5.20
C ILE A 97 -2.14 -1.09 -4.51
N ASN A 98 -2.54 -1.96 -3.59
CA ASN A 98 -3.68 -1.79 -2.72
C ASN A 98 -3.29 -0.99 -1.48
N GLY A 99 -3.33 0.35 -1.60
CA GLY A 99 -2.88 1.28 -0.56
C GLY A 99 -4.01 1.99 0.20
N VAL A 100 -5.27 1.73 -0.13
CA VAL A 100 -6.40 2.26 0.63
C VAL A 100 -6.48 1.60 2.00
N GLY A 101 -6.59 2.40 3.06
CA GLY A 101 -6.74 1.88 4.40
C GLY A 101 -6.49 2.96 5.47
N GLY A 102 -6.73 2.58 6.70
CA GLY A 102 -6.54 3.44 7.86
C GLY A 102 -7.39 2.98 9.03
N ASN A 103 -7.36 3.73 10.11
CA ASN A 103 -8.16 3.48 11.30
C ASN A 103 -8.99 4.72 11.68
N ILE A 104 -10.14 4.51 12.28
CA ILE A 104 -11.04 5.55 12.79
C ILE A 104 -11.23 5.31 14.27
N GLY A 105 -10.67 6.20 15.09
CA GLY A 105 -10.83 6.15 16.55
C GLY A 105 -10.03 5.02 17.22
N LYS A 106 -10.20 4.94 18.52
CA LYS A 106 -9.65 3.93 19.41
C LYS A 106 -10.57 3.81 20.63
N ALA A 107 -10.98 2.61 21.01
CA ALA A 107 -11.86 2.38 22.14
C ALA A 107 -11.53 1.06 22.86
N PRO A 108 -11.86 0.93 24.16
CA PRO A 108 -11.98 -0.38 24.81
C PRO A 108 -12.98 -1.26 24.05
N LEU A 109 -12.80 -2.58 24.09
CA LEU A 109 -13.65 -3.53 23.35
C LEU A 109 -15.13 -3.34 23.66
N ILE A 110 -15.46 -3.19 24.94
CA ILE A 110 -16.85 -3.08 25.40
C ILE A 110 -17.52 -1.74 25.03
N GLU A 111 -16.75 -0.76 24.57
CA GLU A 111 -17.22 0.56 24.13
C GLU A 111 -17.10 0.73 22.60
N GLN A 112 -16.71 -0.32 21.89
CA GLN A 112 -16.52 -0.26 20.44
C GLN A 112 -17.84 0.06 19.73
N ASP A 113 -17.86 1.17 19.01
CA ASP A 113 -18.97 1.52 18.11
C ASP A 113 -18.95 0.59 16.87
N MET A 114 -20.06 -0.13 16.67
CA MET A 114 -20.14 -1.11 15.59
C MET A 114 -20.28 -0.48 14.19
N GLU A 115 -20.83 0.73 14.07
CA GLU A 115 -20.84 1.45 12.78
C GLU A 115 -19.43 1.87 12.37
N ILE A 116 -18.62 2.33 13.33
CA ILE A 116 -17.21 2.62 13.10
C ILE A 116 -16.45 1.34 12.77
N PHE A 117 -16.74 0.23 13.45
CA PHE A 117 -16.14 -1.07 13.19
C PHE A 117 -16.36 -1.50 11.73
N GLU A 118 -17.61 -1.47 11.26
CA GLU A 118 -17.97 -1.81 9.89
C GLU A 118 -17.35 -0.87 8.85
N LYS A 119 -17.31 0.44 9.13
CA LYS A 119 -16.66 1.43 8.24
C LYS A 119 -15.16 1.15 8.09
N VAL A 120 -14.47 0.78 9.17
CA VAL A 120 -13.04 0.46 9.14
C VAL A 120 -12.79 -0.85 8.41
N LEU A 121 -13.62 -1.88 8.61
CA LEU A 121 -13.57 -3.12 7.84
C LEU A 121 -13.78 -2.87 6.35
N HIS A 122 -14.83 -2.13 5.98
CA HIS A 122 -15.12 -1.80 4.59
C HIS A 122 -13.94 -1.07 3.94
N MET A 123 -13.42 -0.04 4.60
CA MET A 123 -12.31 0.76 4.08
C MET A 123 -11.04 -0.07 3.84
N ASN A 124 -10.66 -0.93 4.79
CA ASN A 124 -9.40 -1.66 4.68
C ASN A 124 -9.51 -2.96 3.90
N LEU A 125 -10.67 -3.63 3.94
CA LEU A 125 -10.81 -4.96 3.36
C LEU A 125 -11.56 -4.91 2.02
N VAL A 126 -12.70 -4.23 1.95
CA VAL A 126 -13.49 -4.16 0.71
C VAL A 126 -12.80 -3.23 -0.29
N ALA A 127 -12.62 -1.95 0.08
CA ALA A 127 -11.98 -0.94 -0.77
C ALA A 127 -10.47 -1.08 -0.83
N GLY A 128 -9.85 -1.52 0.25
CA GLY A 128 -8.39 -1.64 0.37
C GLY A 128 -7.81 -2.94 -0.15
N LEU A 129 -8.63 -3.90 -0.59
CA LEU A 129 -8.15 -5.19 -1.08
C LEU A 129 -9.08 -5.82 -2.11
N MET A 130 -10.32 -6.18 -1.68
CA MET A 130 -11.15 -7.14 -2.43
C MET A 130 -11.60 -6.61 -3.77
N VAL A 131 -12.18 -5.40 -3.82
CA VAL A 131 -12.73 -4.85 -5.06
C VAL A 131 -11.64 -4.61 -6.10
N PRO A 132 -10.53 -3.90 -5.80
CA PRO A 132 -9.47 -3.73 -6.80
C PRO A 132 -8.84 -5.06 -7.24
N THR A 133 -8.55 -5.97 -6.29
CA THR A 133 -7.96 -7.27 -6.61
C THR A 133 -8.85 -8.10 -7.54
N LYS A 134 -10.17 -8.14 -7.25
CA LYS A 134 -11.17 -8.84 -8.09
C LYS A 134 -11.21 -8.28 -9.50
N ILE A 135 -11.31 -6.96 -9.66
CA ILE A 135 -11.46 -6.32 -10.96
C ILE A 135 -10.18 -6.45 -11.78
N PHE A 136 -9.01 -6.17 -11.19
CA PHE A 136 -7.73 -6.33 -11.89
C PHE A 136 -7.43 -7.78 -12.21
N GLY A 137 -7.66 -8.70 -11.27
CA GLY A 137 -7.46 -10.14 -11.50
C GLY A 137 -8.30 -10.65 -12.65
N LYS A 138 -9.61 -10.31 -12.67
CA LYS A 138 -10.50 -10.65 -13.79
C LYS A 138 -9.98 -10.09 -15.12
N TYR A 139 -9.68 -8.80 -15.17
CA TYR A 139 -9.19 -8.13 -16.36
C TYR A 139 -7.88 -8.76 -16.87
N TRP A 140 -6.93 -9.06 -15.99
CA TRP A 140 -5.67 -9.66 -16.35
C TRP A 140 -5.82 -11.10 -16.87
N ILE A 141 -6.69 -11.91 -16.26
CA ILE A 141 -6.99 -13.27 -16.73
C ILE A 141 -7.58 -13.24 -18.14
N GLU A 142 -8.62 -12.41 -18.35
CA GLU A 142 -9.31 -12.28 -19.64
C GLU A 142 -8.37 -11.80 -20.76
N ASN A 143 -7.40 -10.95 -20.43
CA ASN A 143 -6.45 -10.36 -21.37
C ASN A 143 -5.07 -11.06 -21.37
N LYS A 144 -4.88 -12.14 -20.62
CA LYS A 144 -3.62 -12.92 -20.50
C LYS A 144 -2.42 -12.07 -20.05
N ILE A 145 -2.66 -11.15 -19.13
CA ILE A 145 -1.65 -10.26 -18.57
C ILE A 145 -1.09 -10.89 -17.29
N LYS A 146 0.23 -10.98 -17.21
CA LYS A 146 0.94 -11.32 -15.97
C LYS A 146 1.03 -10.07 -15.12
N GLY A 147 0.41 -10.10 -13.94
CA GLY A 147 0.32 -8.93 -13.07
C GLY A 147 1.04 -9.11 -11.73
N SER A 148 1.30 -8.00 -11.07
CA SER A 148 1.81 -7.96 -9.71
C SER A 148 0.88 -7.14 -8.82
N ILE A 149 0.30 -7.78 -7.79
CA ILE A 149 -0.50 -7.12 -6.75
C ILE A 149 0.36 -6.98 -5.50
N ILE A 150 0.40 -5.77 -4.93
CA ILE A 150 1.09 -5.47 -3.68
C ILE A 150 0.06 -4.92 -2.70
N ASN A 151 -0.24 -5.67 -1.65
CA ASN A 151 -1.17 -5.28 -0.60
C ASN A 151 -0.44 -4.58 0.55
N LEU A 152 -1.10 -3.69 1.26
CA LEU A 152 -0.61 -3.14 2.52
C LEU A 152 -1.23 -3.87 3.70
N THR A 153 -0.46 -4.77 4.31
CA THR A 153 -0.71 -5.35 5.63
C THR A 153 -0.28 -4.37 6.73
N SER A 154 0.02 -4.85 7.91
CA SER A 154 0.45 -4.03 9.05
C SER A 154 1.10 -4.93 10.10
N MET A 155 1.77 -4.33 11.06
CA MET A 155 2.12 -5.01 12.34
C MET A 155 0.88 -5.61 13.00
N ALA A 156 -0.28 -4.95 12.86
CA ALA A 156 -1.59 -5.44 13.32
C ALA A 156 -2.04 -6.77 12.67
N SER A 157 -1.45 -7.15 11.54
CA SER A 157 -1.72 -8.45 10.91
C SER A 157 -1.11 -9.63 11.66
N TYR A 158 -0.11 -9.39 12.49
CA TYR A 158 0.66 -10.39 13.22
C TYR A 158 0.40 -10.33 14.73
N ASN A 159 0.42 -9.13 15.28
CA ASN A 159 0.19 -8.88 16.71
C ASN A 159 -0.88 -7.80 16.86
N PRO A 160 -1.94 -8.02 17.64
CA PRO A 160 -3.01 -7.03 17.78
C PRO A 160 -2.49 -5.75 18.44
N LEU A 161 -2.94 -4.62 17.93
CA LEU A 161 -2.70 -3.31 18.50
C LEU A 161 -3.86 -2.91 19.41
N SER A 162 -3.56 -2.40 20.61
CA SER A 162 -4.60 -2.11 21.61
C SER A 162 -5.64 -1.09 21.14
N GLY A 163 -6.92 -1.46 21.21
CA GLY A 163 -8.07 -0.59 21.01
C GLY A 163 -8.37 -0.22 19.56
N VAL A 164 -7.86 -0.96 18.56
CA VAL A 164 -8.11 -0.73 17.15
C VAL A 164 -8.70 -1.98 16.47
N TRP A 165 -9.69 -2.58 17.10
CA TRP A 165 -10.25 -3.91 16.85
C TRP A 165 -10.60 -4.20 15.39
N ALA A 166 -11.29 -3.26 14.74
CA ALA A 166 -11.65 -3.40 13.33
C ALA A 166 -10.44 -3.37 12.40
N TYR A 167 -9.45 -2.53 12.74
CA TYR A 167 -8.21 -2.43 11.98
C TYR A 167 -7.38 -3.72 12.12
N ASP A 168 -7.26 -4.26 13.34
CA ASP A 168 -6.59 -5.53 13.60
C ASP A 168 -7.24 -6.67 12.82
N ALA A 169 -8.57 -6.77 12.88
CA ALA A 169 -9.34 -7.77 12.12
C ALA A 169 -9.11 -7.64 10.62
N ALA A 170 -9.22 -6.41 10.08
CA ALA A 170 -9.05 -6.14 8.65
C ALA A 170 -7.62 -6.46 8.18
N LYS A 171 -6.61 -6.09 8.96
CA LYS A 171 -5.21 -6.30 8.56
C LYS A 171 -4.79 -7.76 8.69
N SER A 172 -5.32 -8.50 9.67
CA SER A 172 -5.17 -9.95 9.75
C SER A 172 -5.84 -10.66 8.55
N ALA A 173 -7.05 -10.23 8.19
CA ALA A 173 -7.72 -10.71 6.99
C ALA A 173 -6.93 -10.37 5.71
N THR A 174 -6.36 -9.16 5.60
CA THR A 174 -5.52 -8.77 4.44
C THR A 174 -4.33 -9.71 4.28
N LEU A 175 -3.66 -10.09 5.37
CA LEU A 175 -2.55 -11.04 5.33
C LEU A 175 -3.02 -12.43 4.84
N ASN A 176 -4.10 -12.95 5.38
CA ASN A 176 -4.64 -14.25 4.99
C ASN A 176 -5.11 -14.26 3.54
N LEU A 177 -5.85 -13.23 3.11
CA LEU A 177 -6.34 -13.11 1.73
C LEU A 177 -5.21 -12.84 0.72
N THR A 178 -4.10 -12.24 1.13
CA THR A 178 -2.91 -12.16 0.27
C THR A 178 -2.42 -13.56 -0.11
N MET A 179 -2.35 -14.49 0.84
CA MET A 179 -1.97 -15.89 0.57
C MET A 179 -3.01 -16.62 -0.26
N GLY A 180 -4.30 -16.46 0.07
CA GLY A 180 -5.40 -17.11 -0.65
C GLY A 180 -5.48 -16.67 -2.12
N THR A 181 -5.44 -15.35 -2.36
CA THR A 181 -5.47 -14.80 -3.72
C THR A 181 -4.18 -15.10 -4.50
N ALA A 182 -3.04 -15.16 -3.83
CA ALA A 182 -1.78 -15.60 -4.45
C ALA A 182 -1.87 -17.03 -4.96
N ASN A 183 -2.43 -17.93 -4.17
CA ASN A 183 -2.62 -19.33 -4.56
C ASN A 183 -3.57 -19.46 -5.76
N GLU A 184 -4.71 -18.76 -5.74
CA GLU A 184 -5.72 -18.83 -6.79
C GLU A 184 -5.22 -18.23 -8.11
N LEU A 185 -4.54 -17.07 -8.05
CA LEU A 185 -4.13 -16.33 -9.24
C LEU A 185 -2.79 -16.80 -9.85
N ALA A 186 -2.05 -17.68 -9.15
CA ALA A 186 -0.73 -18.14 -9.58
C ALA A 186 -0.76 -18.88 -10.93
N GLU A 187 -1.78 -19.69 -11.22
CA GLU A 187 -1.93 -20.39 -12.49
C GLU A 187 -2.04 -19.46 -13.71
N HIS A 188 -2.47 -18.21 -13.45
CA HIS A 188 -2.57 -17.16 -14.47
C HIS A 188 -1.30 -16.31 -14.59
N GLY A 189 -0.25 -16.64 -13.82
CA GLY A 189 1.00 -15.87 -13.78
C GLY A 189 0.88 -14.53 -13.05
N ILE A 190 -0.14 -14.35 -12.20
CA ILE A 190 -0.34 -13.16 -11.39
C ILE A 190 0.25 -13.41 -10.00
N ARG A 191 1.15 -12.52 -9.56
CA ARG A 191 1.76 -12.58 -8.24
C ARG A 191 1.00 -11.68 -7.27
N VAL A 192 0.75 -12.14 -6.06
CA VAL A 192 0.11 -11.36 -5.02
C VAL A 192 0.96 -11.43 -3.76
N ASN A 193 1.48 -10.28 -3.34
CA ASN A 193 2.32 -10.17 -2.16
C ASN A 193 1.86 -8.99 -1.31
N ALA A 194 2.49 -8.81 -0.16
CA ALA A 194 2.22 -7.69 0.71
C ALA A 194 3.49 -7.08 1.29
N ILE A 195 3.38 -5.81 1.70
CA ILE A 195 4.33 -5.14 2.58
C ILE A 195 3.61 -4.89 3.90
N ALA A 196 4.30 -5.16 5.01
CA ALA A 196 3.84 -4.88 6.35
C ALA A 196 4.63 -3.69 6.94
N PRO A 197 4.14 -2.45 6.80
CA PRO A 197 4.81 -1.29 7.36
C PRO A 197 4.79 -1.33 8.89
N GLY A 198 5.91 -1.01 9.51
CA GLY A 198 6.02 -0.72 10.92
C GLY A 198 5.48 0.67 11.26
N PHE A 199 6.15 1.38 12.15
CA PHE A 199 5.74 2.71 12.56
C PHE A 199 6.56 3.78 11.84
N PHE A 200 5.87 4.53 10.98
CA PHE A 200 6.40 5.66 10.22
C PHE A 200 5.68 6.94 10.67
N ILE A 201 6.40 8.05 10.77
CA ILE A 201 5.77 9.33 11.08
C ILE A 201 5.14 9.89 9.82
N GLY A 202 3.81 10.04 9.83
CA GLY A 202 3.03 10.67 8.77
C GLY A 202 2.11 11.76 9.32
N LYS A 203 1.48 12.54 8.43
CA LYS A 203 0.57 13.62 8.84
C LYS A 203 -0.54 13.14 9.80
N GLN A 204 -1.06 11.92 9.59
CA GLN A 204 -2.19 11.37 10.35
C GLN A 204 -1.83 10.92 11.77
N ASN A 205 -0.59 10.54 12.02
CA ASN A 205 -0.18 9.99 13.31
C ASN A 205 0.88 10.85 14.04
N LYS A 206 1.38 11.91 13.40
CA LYS A 206 2.42 12.77 13.98
C LYS A 206 2.04 13.28 15.38
N ALA A 207 0.83 13.82 15.52
CA ALA A 207 0.35 14.34 16.81
C ALA A 207 0.14 13.25 17.88
N LEU A 208 0.01 11.98 17.50
CA LEU A 208 -0.08 10.87 18.43
C LEU A 208 1.29 10.39 18.93
N LEU A 209 2.35 10.67 18.17
CA LEU A 209 3.70 10.16 18.41
C LEU A 209 4.69 11.24 18.85
N ILE A 210 4.44 12.50 18.45
CA ILE A 210 5.28 13.66 18.74
C ILE A 210 4.39 14.75 19.35
N ASP A 211 4.79 15.23 20.50
CA ASP A 211 4.20 16.40 21.13
C ASP A 211 4.44 17.64 20.25
N GLN A 212 3.37 18.37 19.93
CA GLN A 212 3.45 19.46 18.96
C GLN A 212 4.05 20.76 19.57
N GLU A 213 4.08 20.87 20.90
CA GLU A 213 4.63 22.04 21.61
C GLU A 213 6.12 21.86 21.90
N THR A 214 6.50 20.67 22.37
CA THR A 214 7.89 20.39 22.79
C THR A 214 8.73 19.75 21.70
N GLY A 215 8.10 19.10 20.68
CA GLY A 215 8.80 18.31 19.67
C GLY A 215 9.31 16.96 20.18
N GLU A 216 9.07 16.62 21.45
CA GLU A 216 9.48 15.36 22.05
C GLU A 216 8.50 14.23 21.70
N TYR A 217 8.93 12.98 21.89
CA TYR A 217 8.02 11.84 21.75
C TYR A 217 6.98 11.80 22.87
N THR A 218 5.73 11.62 22.49
CA THR A 218 4.67 11.29 23.45
C THR A 218 4.97 9.96 24.16
N GLU A 219 4.27 9.64 25.23
CA GLU A 219 4.39 8.33 25.89
C GLU A 219 4.11 7.17 24.91
N ARG A 220 3.18 7.35 23.97
CA ARG A 220 2.95 6.38 22.89
C ARG A 220 4.15 6.30 21.94
N GLY A 221 4.72 7.43 21.57
CA GLY A 221 5.92 7.48 20.73
C GLY A 221 7.10 6.75 21.39
N LYS A 222 7.35 7.02 22.66
CA LYS A 222 8.38 6.34 23.47
C LYS A 222 8.14 4.84 23.55
N SER A 223 6.89 4.42 23.79
CA SER A 223 6.52 2.99 23.82
C SER A 223 6.77 2.28 22.50
N VAL A 224 6.40 2.89 21.38
CA VAL A 224 6.67 2.33 20.03
C VAL A 224 8.17 2.18 19.80
N ILE A 225 8.98 3.20 20.12
CA ILE A 225 10.43 3.16 19.96
C ILE A 225 11.06 2.08 20.86
N ALA A 226 10.59 1.96 22.11
CA ALA A 226 11.08 0.93 23.02
C ALA A 226 10.82 -0.49 22.53
N HIS A 227 9.76 -0.70 21.70
CA HIS A 227 9.45 -1.97 21.08
C HIS A 227 10.07 -2.13 19.68
N THR A 228 10.78 -1.14 19.17
CA THR A 228 11.42 -1.18 17.86
C THR A 228 12.94 -1.33 18.07
N PRO A 229 13.55 -2.49 17.77
CA PRO A 229 15.00 -2.71 17.97
C PRO A 229 15.91 -1.65 17.32
N TYR A 230 15.49 -1.08 16.20
CA TYR A 230 16.24 0.03 15.57
C TYR A 230 16.19 1.35 16.38
N GLY A 231 15.37 1.45 17.44
CA GLY A 231 15.33 2.60 18.34
C GLY A 231 14.83 3.90 17.70
N ARG A 232 14.12 3.82 16.60
CA ARG A 232 13.59 4.97 15.86
C ARG A 232 12.32 4.62 15.08
N PHE A 233 11.58 5.64 14.67
CA PHE A 233 10.58 5.50 13.61
C PHE A 233 11.24 5.28 12.26
N GLY A 234 10.54 4.56 11.36
CA GLY A 234 10.96 4.43 9.98
C GLY A 234 10.79 5.74 9.18
N ASP A 235 11.67 5.96 8.21
CA ASP A 235 11.42 6.90 7.13
C ASP A 235 10.53 6.20 6.10
N VAL A 236 9.47 6.88 5.65
CA VAL A 236 8.53 6.29 4.67
C VAL A 236 9.25 5.86 3.37
N MET A 237 10.37 6.48 3.02
CA MET A 237 11.20 6.08 1.88
C MET A 237 11.83 4.69 2.04
N GLU A 238 11.93 4.15 3.26
CA GLU A 238 12.45 2.80 3.50
C GLU A 238 11.50 1.71 2.98
N LEU A 239 10.27 2.06 2.62
CA LEU A 239 9.34 1.17 1.91
C LEU A 239 9.67 1.00 0.41
N ALA A 240 10.46 1.91 -0.16
CA ALA A 240 10.73 1.96 -1.59
C ALA A 240 11.38 0.67 -2.13
N GLY A 241 12.38 0.14 -1.41
CA GLY A 241 13.08 -1.07 -1.81
C GLY A 241 12.17 -2.28 -1.95
N ALA A 242 11.33 -2.55 -0.94
CA ALA A 242 10.38 -3.65 -0.97
C ALA A 242 9.32 -3.45 -2.08
N THR A 243 8.89 -2.20 -2.32
CA THR A 243 7.93 -1.86 -3.38
C THR A 243 8.48 -2.21 -4.75
N VAL A 244 9.68 -1.73 -5.09
CA VAL A 244 10.30 -1.99 -6.39
C VAL A 244 10.62 -3.48 -6.55
N PHE A 245 11.14 -4.14 -5.50
CA PHE A 245 11.40 -5.58 -5.51
C PHE A 245 10.15 -6.38 -5.88
N LEU A 246 9.05 -6.18 -5.18
CA LEU A 246 7.80 -6.93 -5.42
C LEU A 246 7.14 -6.57 -6.75
N ALA A 247 7.34 -5.36 -7.26
CA ALA A 247 6.83 -4.93 -8.56
C ALA A 247 7.59 -5.54 -9.74
N SER A 248 8.90 -5.83 -9.57
CA SER A 248 9.75 -6.36 -10.63
C SER A 248 9.51 -7.85 -10.89
N ASP A 249 9.25 -8.20 -12.15
CA ASP A 249 9.13 -9.60 -12.56
C ASP A 249 10.50 -10.32 -12.56
N MET A 250 11.59 -9.59 -12.78
CA MET A 250 12.94 -10.17 -12.75
C MET A 250 13.40 -10.45 -11.32
N ALA A 251 13.17 -9.50 -10.40
CA ALA A 251 13.63 -9.66 -9.02
C ALA A 251 12.71 -10.56 -8.18
N ALA A 252 11.40 -10.52 -8.41
CA ALA A 252 10.41 -11.23 -7.63
C ALA A 252 9.53 -12.21 -8.43
N GLY A 253 9.97 -12.64 -9.62
CA GLY A 253 9.16 -13.48 -10.51
C GLY A 253 8.74 -14.84 -9.93
N PHE A 254 9.43 -15.33 -8.89
CA PHE A 254 9.08 -16.56 -8.17
C PHE A 254 8.64 -16.30 -6.72
N VAL A 255 8.26 -15.05 -6.41
CA VAL A 255 7.79 -14.63 -5.08
C VAL A 255 6.30 -14.32 -5.16
N THR A 256 5.47 -15.12 -4.48
CA THR A 256 4.04 -14.89 -4.34
C THR A 256 3.55 -15.40 -2.98
N GLY A 257 2.52 -14.76 -2.42
CA GLY A 257 1.92 -15.13 -1.14
C GLY A 257 2.70 -14.68 0.10
N VAL A 258 3.73 -13.84 -0.05
CA VAL A 258 4.52 -13.36 1.09
C VAL A 258 4.04 -11.97 1.56
N SER A 259 4.31 -11.67 2.83
CA SER A 259 4.22 -10.32 3.38
C SER A 259 5.56 -9.95 3.98
N ILE A 260 6.17 -8.88 3.48
CA ILE A 260 7.51 -8.42 3.87
C ILE A 260 7.38 -7.36 4.96
N PRO A 261 7.79 -7.62 6.22
CA PRO A 261 7.87 -6.60 7.25
C PRO A 261 8.96 -5.56 6.91
N VAL A 262 8.61 -4.28 7.02
CA VAL A 262 9.54 -3.15 6.96
C VAL A 262 9.28 -2.33 8.21
N ASP A 263 9.87 -2.75 9.34
CA ASP A 263 9.39 -2.38 10.68
C ASP A 263 10.51 -2.08 11.71
N GLY A 264 11.76 -2.10 11.29
CA GLY A 264 12.90 -1.91 12.20
C GLY A 264 13.03 -2.99 13.28
N GLY A 265 12.42 -4.17 13.02
CA GLY A 265 12.46 -5.31 13.94
C GLY A 265 11.30 -5.33 14.96
N TYR A 266 10.28 -4.50 14.80
CA TYR A 266 9.16 -4.42 15.73
C TYR A 266 8.47 -5.78 15.99
N LEU A 267 8.26 -6.58 14.93
CA LEU A 267 7.59 -7.89 15.04
C LEU A 267 8.42 -8.95 15.77
N ILE A 268 9.73 -8.82 15.76
CA ILE A 268 10.63 -9.81 16.38
C ILE A 268 11.12 -9.36 17.76
N HIS A 269 10.63 -8.19 18.24
CA HIS A 269 10.98 -7.72 19.57
C HIS A 269 10.53 -8.74 20.61
N ASN A 270 11.47 -9.14 21.43
CA ASN A 270 11.33 -10.15 22.45
C ASN A 270 11.88 -9.61 23.78
N ILE A 271 11.60 -10.26 24.90
CA ILE A 271 12.17 -9.87 26.21
C ILE A 271 13.69 -10.00 26.23
#